data_7d80db96afd2d65e142f11323ead51c1
#
_entry.id   7d80db96afd2d65e142f11323ead51c1
#
_cell.length_a   1.000
_cell.length_b   1.000
_cell.length_c   1.000
_cell.angle_alpha   90.00
_cell.angle_beta   90.00
_cell.angle_gamma   90.00
#
_symmetry.space_group_name_H-M   'P 1'
#
loop_
_entity.id
_entity.type
_entity.pdbx_description
1 polymer ?
#
loop_
_entity_poly.entity_id
_entity_poly.type
_entity_poly.pdbx_seq_one_letter_code
_entity_poly.pdbx_strand_id
1 'polypeptide(L)'
;MKKETELNLLTNENLKTFILAGNSFFTVLNEITGNRFTFRVRKAGWGTSNVKSNIFYVSVLTGSDNESSYVFLGSFFSDKGFYNHSLKSKISSSATSNKVVDWFFQSYFNNPNHFNMIKVYHSGKCGKCGKKLTTPESIKSGLGPYCGGRN
;
A
#
# COMPACT_ATOMS: atom_id res chain seq x y z
N MET A 1 -18.68 -4.12 8.92
CA MET A 1 -17.47 -4.19 8.08
C MET A 1 -17.51 -3.08 7.03
N LYS A 2 -16.43 -2.33 6.94
CA LYS A 2 -16.33 -1.29 5.92
C LYS A 2 -16.11 -1.90 4.55
N LYS A 3 -16.88 -1.44 3.57
CA LYS A 3 -16.65 -1.79 2.18
C LYS A 3 -15.75 -0.74 1.54
N GLU A 4 -14.88 -1.18 0.66
CA GLU A 4 -14.16 -0.26 -0.20
C GLU A 4 -15.17 0.39 -1.14
N THR A 5 -14.98 1.66 -1.41
CA THR A 5 -15.84 2.40 -2.33
C THR A 5 -15.06 2.69 -3.60
N GLU A 6 -15.77 2.84 -4.71
CA GLU A 6 -15.13 3.17 -5.98
C GLU A 6 -14.39 4.50 -5.93
N LEU A 7 -14.79 5.40 -5.02
CA LEU A 7 -14.09 6.68 -4.84
C LEU A 7 -12.66 6.48 -4.35
N ASN A 8 -12.41 5.39 -3.62
CA ASN A 8 -11.08 5.08 -3.08
C ASN A 8 -10.26 4.19 -4.00
N LEU A 9 -10.80 3.82 -5.15
CA LEU A 9 -10.09 2.97 -6.11
C LEU A 9 -8.93 3.75 -6.71
N LEU A 10 -7.73 3.18 -6.61
CA LEU A 10 -6.54 3.78 -7.21
C LEU A 10 -6.49 3.41 -8.69
N THR A 11 -6.28 4.41 -9.53
CA THR A 11 -6.03 4.17 -10.95
C THR A 11 -4.60 3.69 -11.15
N ASN A 12 -4.34 3.05 -12.29
CA ASN A 12 -2.99 2.59 -12.60
C ASN A 12 -1.99 3.74 -12.63
N GLU A 13 -2.45 4.95 -13.00
CA GLU A 13 -1.59 6.14 -13.01
C GLU A 13 -1.19 6.58 -11.61
N ASN A 14 -2.09 6.42 -10.63
CA ASN A 14 -1.87 6.89 -9.26
C ASN A 14 -1.26 5.84 -8.34
N LEU A 15 -1.23 4.59 -8.78
CA LEU A 15 -0.86 3.46 -7.93
C LEU A 15 0.52 3.62 -7.29
N LYS A 16 1.55 3.77 -8.10
CA LYS A 16 2.92 3.85 -7.60
C LYS A 16 3.15 5.10 -6.76
N THR A 17 2.63 6.22 -7.21
CA THR A 17 2.78 7.49 -6.50
C THR A 17 2.18 7.40 -5.10
N PHE A 18 1.00 6.80 -4.98
CA PHE A 18 0.36 6.63 -3.69
C PHE A 18 1.13 5.67 -2.79
N ILE A 19 1.44 4.48 -3.30
CA ILE A 19 2.04 3.41 -2.48
C ILE A 19 3.41 3.83 -1.97
N LEU A 20 4.19 4.54 -2.79
CA LEU A 20 5.55 4.96 -2.43
C LEU A 20 5.61 6.38 -1.85
N ALA A 21 4.46 6.94 -1.46
CA ALA A 21 4.41 8.31 -0.94
C ALA A 21 5.08 8.47 0.43
N GLY A 22 5.07 7.42 1.26
CA GLY A 22 5.77 7.47 2.55
C GLY A 22 5.10 6.69 3.67
N ASN A 23 3.77 6.67 3.71
CA ASN A 23 3.03 5.94 4.76
C ASN A 23 1.64 5.61 4.23
N SER A 24 1.58 4.67 3.31
CA SER A 24 0.33 4.35 2.61
C SER A 24 -0.35 3.13 3.21
N PHE A 25 -1.68 3.20 3.24
CA PHE A 25 -2.56 2.10 3.67
C PHE A 25 -3.47 1.78 2.49
N PHE A 26 -3.49 0.54 2.06
CA PHE A 26 -4.29 0.16 0.90
C PHE A 26 -4.74 -1.29 0.98
N THR A 27 -5.83 -1.61 0.28
CA THR A 27 -6.38 -2.96 0.21
C THR A 27 -6.24 -3.47 -1.22
N VAL A 28 -5.70 -4.67 -1.35
CA VAL A 28 -5.61 -5.38 -2.63
C VAL A 28 -6.73 -6.42 -2.66
N LEU A 29 -7.59 -6.32 -3.66
CA LEU A 29 -8.72 -7.23 -3.86
C LEU A 29 -8.55 -8.01 -5.16
N ASN A 30 -8.64 -9.35 -5.06
CA ASN A 30 -8.71 -10.22 -6.24
C ASN A 30 -10.19 -10.54 -6.47
N GLU A 31 -10.75 -10.03 -7.56
CA GLU A 31 -12.18 -10.16 -7.84
C GLU A 31 -12.58 -11.60 -8.21
N ILE A 32 -11.64 -12.41 -8.66
CA ILE A 32 -11.93 -13.82 -9.02
C ILE A 32 -12.09 -14.66 -7.76
N THR A 33 -11.14 -14.56 -6.84
CA THR A 33 -11.13 -15.39 -5.63
C THR A 33 -11.89 -14.75 -4.46
N GLY A 34 -12.11 -13.44 -4.50
CA GLY A 34 -12.66 -12.69 -3.38
C GLY A 34 -11.65 -12.41 -2.29
N ASN A 35 -10.42 -12.86 -2.43
CA ASN A 35 -9.39 -12.61 -1.43
C ASN A 35 -9.03 -11.13 -1.38
N ARG A 36 -8.89 -10.61 -0.17
CA ARG A 36 -8.50 -9.23 0.04
C ARG A 36 -7.59 -9.13 1.25
N PHE A 37 -6.56 -8.33 1.11
CA PHE A 37 -5.60 -8.05 2.17
C PHE A 37 -5.32 -6.57 2.22
N THR A 38 -5.21 -6.04 3.43
CA THR A 38 -4.89 -4.63 3.65
C THR A 38 -3.44 -4.54 4.11
N PHE A 39 -2.68 -3.69 3.45
CA PHE A 39 -1.25 -3.51 3.71
C PHE A 39 -0.94 -2.07 4.09
N ARG A 40 0.15 -1.91 4.81
CA ARG A 40 0.77 -0.62 5.07
C ARG A 40 2.17 -0.63 4.47
N VAL A 41 2.52 0.40 3.71
CA VAL A 41 3.87 0.57 3.16
C VAL A 41 4.42 1.88 3.70
N ARG A 42 5.44 1.78 4.54
CA ARG A 42 6.03 2.93 5.20
C ARG A 42 7.49 3.08 4.80
N LYS A 43 7.84 4.27 4.34
CA LYS A 43 9.23 4.59 3.95
C LYS A 43 10.13 4.50 5.18
N ALA A 44 11.30 3.89 5.03
CA ALA A 44 12.26 3.76 6.12
C ALA A 44 12.64 5.16 6.62
N GLY A 45 12.58 5.35 7.94
CA GLY A 45 12.84 6.64 8.55
C GLY A 45 11.70 7.63 8.48
N TRP A 46 10.50 7.19 8.03
CA TRP A 46 9.33 8.07 7.98
C TRP A 46 9.07 8.70 9.35
N GLY A 47 8.80 10.01 9.36
CA GLY A 47 8.58 10.75 10.59
C GLY A 47 9.87 11.22 11.26
N THR A 48 11.04 10.93 10.69
CA THR A 48 12.32 11.37 11.21
C THR A 48 13.08 12.19 10.16
N SER A 49 14.22 12.74 10.56
CA SER A 49 15.09 13.47 9.62
C SER A 49 15.93 12.55 8.74
N ASN A 50 15.89 11.24 8.97
CA ASN A 50 16.73 10.27 8.26
C ASN A 50 15.91 9.39 7.32
N VAL A 51 15.01 9.99 6.53
CA VAL A 51 14.18 9.26 5.60
C VAL A 51 15.04 8.68 4.48
N LYS A 52 14.86 7.37 4.21
CA LYS A 52 15.51 6.69 3.09
C LYS A 52 14.58 6.72 1.89
N SER A 53 15.10 7.05 0.72
CA SER A 53 14.26 7.27 -0.46
C SER A 53 13.86 5.99 -1.19
N ASN A 54 14.55 4.88 -0.94
CA ASN A 54 14.39 3.65 -1.73
C ASN A 54 14.07 2.41 -0.92
N ILE A 55 13.84 2.54 0.39
CA ILE A 55 13.53 1.39 1.25
C ILE A 55 12.16 1.61 1.89
N PHE A 56 11.26 0.64 1.72
CA PHE A 56 9.91 0.71 2.26
C PHE A 56 9.60 -0.55 3.06
N TYR A 57 9.06 -0.40 4.26
CA TYR A 57 8.65 -1.52 5.11
C TYR A 57 7.20 -1.86 4.84
N VAL A 58 6.94 -3.14 4.60
CA VAL A 58 5.62 -3.65 4.25
C VAL A 58 5.05 -4.43 5.41
N SER A 59 3.82 -4.10 5.81
CA SER A 59 3.10 -4.79 6.88
C SER A 59 1.70 -5.14 6.42
N VAL A 60 1.09 -6.15 7.03
CA VAL A 60 -0.27 -6.58 6.70
C VAL A 60 -1.17 -6.45 7.92
N LEU A 61 -2.41 -6.03 7.68
CA LEU A 61 -3.43 -5.96 8.72
C LEU A 61 -3.89 -7.37 9.08
N THR A 62 -3.75 -7.75 10.35
CA THR A 62 -4.10 -9.08 10.82
C THR A 62 -5.31 -9.10 11.75
N GLY A 63 -5.68 -7.95 12.30
CA GLY A 63 -6.80 -7.85 13.21
C GLY A 63 -7.88 -6.91 12.72
N SER A 64 -8.86 -6.66 13.57
CA SER A 64 -9.98 -5.77 13.24
C SER A 64 -9.66 -4.29 13.45
N ASP A 65 -8.57 -3.98 14.14
CA ASP A 65 -8.16 -2.60 14.40
C ASP A 65 -7.28 -2.11 13.25
N ASN A 66 -7.79 -1.18 12.47
CA ASN A 66 -7.10 -0.67 11.28
C ASN A 66 -5.88 0.19 11.60
N GLU A 67 -5.61 0.48 12.87
CA GLU A 67 -4.51 1.36 13.23
C GLU A 67 -3.35 0.66 13.91
N SER A 68 -3.60 -0.44 14.62
CA SER A 68 -2.58 -1.06 15.46
C SER A 68 -2.31 -2.52 15.15
N SER A 69 -3.11 -3.16 14.32
CA SER A 69 -3.00 -4.61 14.08
C SER A 69 -2.18 -4.96 12.84
N TYR A 70 -1.23 -4.10 12.47
CA TYR A 70 -0.35 -4.38 11.34
C TYR A 70 0.90 -5.14 11.78
N VAL A 71 1.21 -6.22 11.08
CA VAL A 71 2.36 -7.07 11.36
C VAL A 71 3.34 -6.96 10.21
N PHE A 72 4.59 -6.70 10.55
CA PHE A 72 5.67 -6.54 9.58
C PHE A 72 5.88 -7.82 8.76
N LEU A 73 5.99 -7.67 7.45
CA LEU A 73 6.24 -8.77 6.51
C LEU A 73 7.64 -8.73 5.93
N GLY A 74 8.04 -7.61 5.37
CA GLY A 74 9.30 -7.52 4.66
C GLY A 74 9.55 -6.12 4.13
N SER A 75 10.48 -6.02 3.20
CA SER A 75 10.93 -4.74 2.66
C SER A 75 10.83 -4.70 1.14
N PHE A 76 10.41 -3.56 0.62
CA PHE A 76 10.39 -3.29 -0.81
C PHE A 76 11.48 -2.27 -1.13
N PHE A 77 12.31 -2.61 -2.12
CA PHE A 77 13.40 -1.75 -2.60
C PHE A 77 12.97 -1.13 -3.92
N SER A 78 12.59 0.15 -3.90
CA SER A 78 11.96 0.78 -5.06
C SER A 78 12.91 0.99 -6.22
N ASP A 79 14.21 1.17 -5.95
CA ASP A 79 15.22 1.33 -6.98
C ASP A 79 15.48 0.04 -7.78
N LYS A 80 15.20 -1.10 -7.17
CA LYS A 80 15.38 -2.43 -7.80
C LYS A 80 14.06 -3.09 -8.18
N GLY A 81 12.93 -2.54 -7.72
CA GLY A 81 11.63 -3.15 -7.93
C GLY A 81 11.52 -4.52 -7.26
N PHE A 82 12.12 -4.69 -6.11
CA PHE A 82 12.26 -5.99 -5.47
C PHE A 82 11.67 -5.99 -4.07
N TYR A 83 10.80 -6.97 -3.79
CA TYR A 83 10.26 -7.22 -2.45
C TYR A 83 10.96 -8.43 -1.85
N ASN A 84 11.33 -8.33 -0.58
CA ASN A 84 11.98 -9.41 0.15
C ASN A 84 11.31 -9.63 1.50
N HIS A 85 10.80 -10.84 1.72
CA HIS A 85 10.26 -11.23 3.03
C HIS A 85 11.37 -11.22 4.07
N SER A 86 11.10 -10.65 5.23
CA SER A 86 12.10 -10.56 6.30
C SER A 86 12.05 -11.78 7.20
N LEU A 87 13.23 -12.28 7.58
CA LEU A 87 13.35 -13.34 8.57
C LEU A 87 12.89 -12.87 9.95
N LYS A 88 12.81 -11.56 10.17
CA LYS A 88 12.32 -10.99 11.42
C LYS A 88 10.79 -10.94 11.50
N SER A 89 10.11 -11.21 10.40
CA SER A 89 8.65 -11.23 10.39
C SER A 89 8.13 -12.42 11.21
N LYS A 90 7.05 -12.17 11.95
CA LYS A 90 6.34 -13.24 12.66
C LYS A 90 5.45 -14.06 11.72
N ILE A 91 5.27 -13.58 10.49
CA ILE A 91 4.47 -14.24 9.47
C ILE A 91 5.41 -15.02 8.56
N SER A 92 5.07 -16.29 8.31
CA SER A 92 5.86 -17.15 7.44
C SER A 92 5.88 -16.63 6.00
N SER A 93 6.99 -16.86 5.32
CA SER A 93 7.08 -16.55 3.88
C SER A 93 6.07 -17.35 3.05
N SER A 94 5.59 -18.48 3.55
CA SER A 94 4.60 -19.31 2.88
C SER A 94 3.16 -18.87 3.15
N ALA A 95 2.93 -17.90 4.04
CA ALA A 95 1.60 -17.39 4.33
C ALA A 95 1.00 -16.71 3.10
N THR A 96 -0.33 -16.83 2.95
CA THR A 96 -1.03 -16.27 1.81
C THR A 96 -0.80 -14.77 1.68
N SER A 97 -0.81 -14.04 2.79
CA SER A 97 -0.59 -12.59 2.77
C SER A 97 0.77 -12.22 2.19
N ASN A 98 1.81 -12.99 2.56
CA ASN A 98 3.14 -12.72 2.02
C ASN A 98 3.21 -13.08 0.53
N LYS A 99 2.62 -14.19 0.14
CA LYS A 99 2.59 -14.59 -1.28
C LYS A 99 1.87 -13.55 -2.14
N VAL A 100 0.77 -13.00 -1.62
CA VAL A 100 0.01 -11.98 -2.33
C VAL A 100 0.84 -10.71 -2.50
N VAL A 101 1.47 -10.20 -1.45
CA VAL A 101 2.24 -8.96 -1.55
C VAL A 101 3.53 -9.16 -2.36
N ASP A 102 4.14 -10.33 -2.28
CA ASP A 102 5.30 -10.65 -3.10
C ASP A 102 4.93 -10.60 -4.58
N TRP A 103 3.87 -11.29 -4.95
CA TRP A 103 3.35 -11.24 -6.32
C TRP A 103 2.96 -9.82 -6.72
N PHE A 104 2.32 -9.09 -5.82
CA PHE A 104 1.89 -7.73 -6.06
C PHE A 104 3.05 -6.83 -6.47
N PHE A 105 4.13 -6.84 -5.71
CA PHE A 105 5.28 -5.99 -6.01
C PHE A 105 6.13 -6.51 -7.17
N GLN A 106 6.23 -7.84 -7.34
CA GLN A 106 7.06 -8.42 -8.40
C GLN A 106 6.39 -8.37 -9.77
N SER A 107 5.08 -8.45 -9.81
CA SER A 107 4.34 -8.58 -11.07
C SER A 107 3.34 -7.44 -11.30
N TYR A 108 2.35 -7.29 -10.43
CA TYR A 108 1.27 -6.33 -10.63
C TYR A 108 1.76 -4.88 -10.62
N PHE A 109 2.60 -4.55 -9.67
CA PHE A 109 3.06 -3.18 -9.46
C PHE A 109 3.73 -2.59 -10.70
N ASN A 110 4.43 -3.43 -11.46
CA ASN A 110 5.14 -3.00 -12.67
C ASN A 110 4.27 -3.04 -13.93
N ASN A 111 3.23 -3.88 -13.93
CA ASN A 111 2.37 -4.06 -15.11
C ASN A 111 0.90 -4.17 -14.69
N PRO A 112 0.33 -3.12 -14.06
CA PRO A 112 -1.03 -3.23 -13.54
C PRO A 112 -2.08 -3.44 -14.63
N ASN A 113 -1.79 -3.03 -15.87
CA ASN A 113 -2.72 -3.20 -16.98
C ASN A 113 -2.93 -4.64 -17.40
N HIS A 114 -2.03 -5.56 -17.00
CA HIS A 114 -2.17 -6.99 -17.32
C HIS A 114 -3.18 -7.71 -16.42
N PHE A 115 -3.59 -7.08 -15.32
CA PHE A 115 -4.35 -7.79 -14.29
C PHE A 115 -5.62 -7.03 -13.95
N ASN A 116 -6.57 -7.04 -14.88
CA ASN A 116 -7.80 -6.27 -14.73
C ASN A 116 -8.75 -6.81 -13.66
N MET A 117 -8.47 -7.99 -13.09
CA MET A 117 -9.25 -8.55 -11.98
C MET A 117 -8.74 -8.11 -10.61
N ILE A 118 -7.68 -7.33 -10.57
CA ILE A 118 -7.10 -6.84 -9.32
C ILE A 118 -7.50 -5.39 -9.15
N LYS A 119 -8.03 -5.05 -7.97
CA LYS A 119 -8.38 -3.68 -7.60
C LYS A 119 -7.60 -3.29 -6.36
N VAL A 120 -7.13 -2.06 -6.32
CA VAL A 120 -6.38 -1.53 -5.18
C VAL A 120 -7.10 -0.28 -4.69
N TYR A 121 -7.46 -0.29 -3.41
CA TYR A 121 -8.18 0.81 -2.78
C TYR A 121 -7.36 1.43 -1.67
N HIS A 122 -7.24 2.75 -1.65
CA HIS A 122 -6.62 3.41 -0.49
C HIS A 122 -7.64 3.52 0.65
N SER A 123 -7.15 3.81 1.85
CA SER A 123 -8.00 3.78 3.06
C SER A 123 -8.68 5.12 3.39
N GLY A 124 -8.60 6.10 2.50
CA GLY A 124 -9.17 7.42 2.74
C GLY A 124 -8.23 8.36 3.47
N LYS A 125 -6.99 7.97 3.66
CA LYS A 125 -5.94 8.78 4.29
C LYS A 125 -4.84 9.06 3.28
N CYS A 126 -4.22 10.25 3.42
CA CYS A 126 -3.09 10.62 2.56
C CYS A 126 -1.98 9.59 2.67
N GLY A 127 -1.49 9.11 1.53
CA GLY A 127 -0.45 8.09 1.49
C GLY A 127 0.90 8.57 2.00
N LYS A 128 1.08 9.86 2.22
CA LYS A 128 2.33 10.42 2.74
C LYS A 128 2.23 10.79 4.20
N CYS A 129 1.22 11.55 4.60
CA CYS A 129 1.13 12.09 5.96
C CYS A 129 0.03 11.48 6.81
N GLY A 130 -0.88 10.71 6.23
CA GLY A 130 -1.93 10.03 6.98
C GLY A 130 -3.15 10.87 7.29
N LYS A 131 -3.20 12.13 6.87
CA LYS A 131 -4.37 12.96 7.11
C LYS A 131 -5.56 12.47 6.29
N LYS A 132 -6.76 12.63 6.86
CA LYS A 132 -7.99 12.24 6.17
C LYS A 132 -8.16 13.04 4.88
N LEU A 133 -8.50 12.34 3.81
CA LEU A 133 -8.74 12.95 2.51
C LEU A 133 -10.18 13.42 2.44
N THR A 134 -10.42 14.66 2.00
CA THR A 134 -11.73 15.28 2.03
C THR A 134 -12.19 15.84 0.69
N THR A 135 -11.25 16.14 -0.23
CA THR A 135 -11.63 16.70 -1.54
C THR A 135 -11.64 15.62 -2.61
N PRO A 136 -12.44 15.80 -3.68
CA PRO A 136 -12.46 14.80 -4.76
C PRO A 136 -11.09 14.52 -5.37
N GLU A 137 -10.28 15.57 -5.58
CA GLU A 137 -8.94 15.38 -6.15
C GLU A 137 -8.05 14.57 -5.21
N SER A 138 -8.12 14.86 -3.90
CA SER A 138 -7.33 14.13 -2.90
C SER A 138 -7.76 12.68 -2.80
N ILE A 139 -9.05 12.42 -2.85
CA ILE A 139 -9.58 11.06 -2.78
C ILE A 139 -9.15 10.27 -4.01
N LYS A 140 -9.18 10.89 -5.19
CA LYS A 140 -8.80 10.23 -6.43
C LYS A 140 -7.31 9.87 -6.43
N SER A 141 -6.45 10.78 -6.02
CA SER A 141 -5.01 10.56 -6.02
C SER A 141 -4.49 9.77 -4.82
N GLY A 142 -5.24 9.79 -3.71
CA GLY A 142 -4.80 9.21 -2.45
C GLY A 142 -3.85 10.11 -1.68
N LEU A 143 -3.63 11.34 -2.13
CA LEU A 143 -2.69 12.28 -1.51
C LEU A 143 -3.38 13.60 -1.23
N GLY A 144 -3.06 14.20 -0.06
CA GLY A 144 -3.58 15.51 0.30
C GLY A 144 -3.00 16.61 -0.58
N PRO A 145 -3.58 17.85 -0.50
CA PRO A 145 -3.18 18.94 -1.40
C PRO A 145 -1.69 19.27 -1.36
N TYR A 146 -1.11 19.29 -0.18
CA TYR A 146 0.32 19.61 -0.04
C TYR A 146 1.20 18.44 -0.42
N CYS A 147 0.80 17.23 -0.07
CA CYS A 147 1.57 16.02 -0.35
C CYS A 147 1.52 15.65 -1.84
N GLY A 148 0.45 16.01 -2.52
CA GLY A 148 0.29 15.73 -3.94
C GLY A 148 0.89 16.79 -4.86
N GLY A 149 1.60 17.78 -4.31
CA GLY A 149 2.20 18.85 -5.09
C GLY A 149 1.22 19.90 -5.56
N ARG A 150 0.01 19.92 -5.02
CA ARG A 150 -1.00 20.93 -5.31
C ARG A 150 -1.00 21.98 -4.20
N ASN A 151 -1.02 23.21 -4.56
CA ASN A 151 -1.07 24.30 -3.60
C ASN A 151 -2.29 25.15 -3.81
#